data_506e00362a74a68801004d64077b9b49
#
_entry.id   506e00362a74a68801004d64077b9b49
#
_cell.length_a   1.000
_cell.length_b   1.000
_cell.length_c   1.000
_cell.angle_alpha   90.00
_cell.angle_beta   90.00
_cell.angle_gamma   90.00
#
_symmetry.space_group_name_H-M   'P 1'
#
loop_
_entity.id
_entity.type
_entity.pdbx_description
1 polymer ?
#
loop_
_entity_poly.entity_id
_entity_poly.type
_entity_poly.pdbx_seq_one_letter_code
_entity_poly.pdbx_strand_id
1 'polypeptide(L)'
;MTLTRRRFAGVLLGAGAALAAPVRAWARKPKASPAAHYEKLRSGAVVCRLCPHECRVGPGRRGLCGVRENRGGKYYTLVYGQPCSLHVDPIEKKPLFHYLPGSQALSLATAGCNFSCRFCQNWEISQRRPEELDAIDLPPQAVVRLARQRRCPVIAHTYSEPVVFFEYVRDCAALGREQGVPNVMISNGFIQKEPLRELCRHLGAVKIDLKAFGEPFYREQCGGALKPVLDTLLTVRAEKPWLEVVV
;
A
#
# COMPACT_ATOMS: atom_id res chain seq x y z
N MET A 1 3.11 -17.21 64.27
CA MET A 1 4.44 -17.44 63.65
C MET A 1 4.63 -16.36 62.59
N THR A 2 5.37 -15.34 62.92
CA THR A 2 5.60 -14.15 62.08
C THR A 2 6.88 -14.38 61.25
N LEU A 3 6.74 -14.43 59.91
CA LEU A 3 7.83 -14.52 58.96
C LEU A 3 8.52 -13.16 58.84
N THR A 4 9.79 -13.09 59.28
CA THR A 4 10.59 -11.88 59.21
C THR A 4 11.16 -11.64 57.79
N ARG A 5 11.24 -10.36 57.38
CA ARG A 5 11.72 -9.85 56.08
C ARG A 5 13.11 -10.36 55.61
N ARG A 6 13.89 -11.00 56.48
CA ARG A 6 15.24 -11.53 56.17
C ARG A 6 15.25 -12.91 55.50
N ARG A 7 14.14 -13.64 55.46
CA ARG A 7 14.07 -14.96 54.80
C ARG A 7 13.52 -14.90 53.37
N PHE A 8 13.08 -13.73 52.90
CA PHE A 8 12.60 -13.56 51.53
C PHE A 8 13.72 -13.18 50.51
N ALA A 9 14.90 -12.80 51.00
CA ALA A 9 16.02 -12.39 50.14
C ALA A 9 16.95 -13.51 49.68
N GLY A 10 16.70 -14.76 50.15
CA GLY A 10 17.60 -15.89 49.90
C GLY A 10 17.18 -16.89 48.81
N VAL A 11 16.03 -16.67 48.12
CA VAL A 11 15.49 -17.65 47.15
C VAL A 11 15.48 -17.12 45.68
N LEU A 12 15.97 -15.91 45.43
CA LEU A 12 15.98 -15.30 44.10
C LEU A 12 17.36 -15.22 43.41
N LEU A 13 18.33 -16.00 43.83
CA LEU A 13 19.67 -16.07 43.22
C LEU A 13 19.96 -17.45 42.66
N GLY A 14 19.10 -17.97 41.82
CA GLY A 14 19.31 -19.31 41.26
C GLY A 14 18.39 -19.62 40.06
N ALA A 15 18.13 -18.66 39.19
CA ALA A 15 17.43 -18.96 37.94
C ALA A 15 18.17 -18.28 36.78
N GLY A 16 18.84 -19.10 36.02
CA GLY A 16 19.59 -18.98 34.83
C GLY A 16 19.45 -17.71 34.03
N ALA A 17 20.58 -17.10 33.73
CA ALA A 17 20.74 -16.23 32.59
C ALA A 17 20.46 -17.05 31.31
N ALA A 18 19.20 -17.19 30.95
CA ALA A 18 18.83 -17.52 29.59
C ALA A 18 19.31 -16.35 28.71
N LEU A 19 20.44 -16.58 28.06
CA LEU A 19 20.92 -15.72 26.98
C LEU A 19 19.78 -15.62 25.97
N ALA A 20 19.02 -14.55 26.03
CA ALA A 20 18.12 -14.14 24.98
C ALA A 20 19.01 -13.85 23.76
N ALA A 21 19.28 -14.89 22.96
CA ALA A 21 19.86 -14.70 21.65
C ALA A 21 18.92 -13.73 20.93
N PRO A 22 19.44 -12.64 20.35
CA PRO A 22 18.61 -11.73 19.58
C PRO A 22 17.99 -12.60 18.47
N VAL A 23 16.67 -12.75 18.48
CA VAL A 23 15.94 -13.28 17.35
C VAL A 23 16.27 -12.34 16.20
N ARG A 24 17.29 -12.69 15.40
CA ARG A 24 17.51 -12.05 14.11
C ARG A 24 16.24 -12.30 13.31
N ALA A 25 15.36 -11.34 13.29
CA ALA A 25 14.30 -11.28 12.30
C ALA A 25 15.01 -11.42 10.95
N TRP A 26 14.91 -12.57 10.34
CA TRP A 26 15.45 -12.82 9.00
C TRP A 26 14.65 -11.90 8.10
N ALA A 27 15.27 -10.82 7.66
CA ALA A 27 14.69 -9.92 6.69
C ALA A 27 14.29 -10.77 5.48
N ARG A 28 13.00 -11.05 5.35
CA ARG A 28 12.47 -11.89 4.28
C ARG A 28 12.76 -11.16 2.97
N LYS A 29 13.52 -11.79 2.05
CA LYS A 29 13.73 -11.19 0.73
C LYS A 29 12.37 -11.00 0.06
N PRO A 30 12.01 -9.77 -0.31
CA PRO A 30 10.72 -9.52 -0.96
C PRO A 30 10.65 -10.27 -2.28
N LYS A 31 9.49 -10.86 -2.55
CA LYS A 31 9.20 -11.58 -3.79
C LYS A 31 9.07 -10.54 -4.92
N ALA A 32 10.01 -10.54 -5.84
CA ALA A 32 9.96 -9.64 -6.98
C ALA A 32 9.02 -10.18 -8.06
N SER A 33 8.14 -9.31 -8.57
CA SER A 33 7.26 -9.59 -9.71
C SER A 33 7.49 -8.53 -10.80
N PRO A 34 7.32 -8.85 -12.11
CA PRO A 34 7.47 -7.87 -13.17
C PRO A 34 6.61 -6.63 -12.94
N ALA A 35 7.19 -5.46 -13.10
CA ALA A 35 6.48 -4.20 -12.99
C ALA A 35 5.94 -3.75 -14.35
N ALA A 36 4.78 -3.09 -14.36
CA ALA A 36 4.21 -2.40 -15.51
C ALA A 36 4.61 -0.90 -15.53
N HIS A 37 4.24 -0.20 -16.59
CA HIS A 37 4.38 1.25 -16.75
C HIS A 37 5.79 1.77 -16.51
N TYR A 38 6.74 1.30 -17.31
CA TYR A 38 8.11 1.83 -17.34
C TYR A 38 8.72 1.78 -18.73
N GLU A 39 9.70 2.60 -18.97
CA GLU A 39 10.51 2.64 -20.19
C GLU A 39 11.95 2.22 -19.89
N LYS A 40 12.55 1.45 -20.81
CA LYS A 40 13.95 1.06 -20.72
C LYS A 40 14.82 2.11 -21.42
N LEU A 41 15.94 2.46 -20.81
CA LEU A 41 16.95 3.32 -21.42
C LEU A 41 18.16 2.48 -21.88
N ARG A 42 18.88 2.98 -22.90
CA ARG A 42 20.12 2.32 -23.42
C ARG A 42 21.19 2.13 -22.35
N SER A 43 21.21 2.99 -21.32
CA SER A 43 22.13 2.90 -20.18
C SER A 43 21.85 1.76 -19.20
N GLY A 44 20.82 0.94 -19.41
CA GLY A 44 20.34 -0.04 -18.45
C GLY A 44 19.49 0.56 -17.31
N ALA A 45 19.33 1.88 -17.27
CA ALA A 45 18.36 2.52 -16.39
C ALA A 45 16.93 2.34 -16.92
N VAL A 46 15.94 2.58 -16.06
CA VAL A 46 14.53 2.63 -16.44
C VAL A 46 13.91 3.96 -16.01
N VAL A 47 12.87 4.40 -16.69
CA VAL A 47 12.02 5.51 -16.25
C VAL A 47 10.68 4.94 -15.85
N CYS A 48 10.29 5.12 -14.59
CA CYS A 48 8.98 4.71 -14.10
C CYS A 48 7.90 5.66 -14.62
N ARG A 49 6.85 5.13 -15.24
CA ARG A 49 5.72 5.90 -15.79
C ARG A 49 4.44 5.70 -15.00
N LEU A 50 4.56 5.24 -13.76
CA LEU A 50 3.40 4.93 -12.93
C LEU A 50 2.81 6.17 -12.24
N CYS A 51 3.67 7.04 -11.74
CA CYS A 51 3.26 8.29 -11.08
C CYS A 51 4.07 9.49 -11.57
N PRO A 52 3.63 10.73 -11.31
CA PRO A 52 4.26 11.94 -11.83
C PRO A 52 5.69 12.22 -11.33
N HIS A 53 6.23 11.43 -10.40
CA HIS A 53 7.66 11.52 -10.07
C HIS A 53 8.57 11.05 -11.22
N GLU A 54 8.08 10.23 -12.12
CA GLU A 54 8.82 9.73 -13.28
C GLU A 54 10.27 9.29 -12.95
N CYS A 55 10.42 8.58 -11.84
CA CYS A 55 11.72 8.20 -11.30
C CYS A 55 12.61 7.56 -12.36
N ARG A 56 13.79 8.16 -12.60
CA ARG A 56 14.87 7.54 -13.38
C ARG A 56 15.67 6.63 -12.45
N VAL A 57 15.59 5.32 -12.66
CA VAL A 57 16.11 4.30 -11.74
C VAL A 57 17.24 3.53 -12.40
N GLY A 58 18.46 3.71 -11.91
CA GLY A 58 19.64 2.96 -12.36
C GLY A 58 19.61 1.49 -11.95
N PRO A 59 20.45 0.62 -12.53
CA PRO A 59 20.55 -0.78 -12.16
C PRO A 59 20.83 -0.96 -10.66
N GLY A 60 20.14 -1.90 -10.00
CA GLY A 60 20.22 -2.15 -8.56
C GLY A 60 19.62 -1.08 -7.65
N ARG A 61 18.95 -0.05 -8.22
CA ARG A 61 18.35 1.04 -7.46
C ARG A 61 16.83 0.93 -7.46
N ARG A 62 16.19 1.68 -6.55
CA ARG A 62 14.72 1.77 -6.41
C ARG A 62 14.22 3.18 -6.70
N GLY A 63 12.96 3.27 -7.11
CA GLY A 63 12.23 4.54 -7.17
C GLY A 63 11.95 5.13 -5.77
N LEU A 64 11.47 6.37 -5.72
CA LEU A 64 11.16 7.10 -4.47
C LEU A 64 10.23 6.32 -3.52
N CYS A 65 9.26 5.59 -4.06
CA CYS A 65 8.33 4.78 -3.27
C CYS A 65 8.98 3.60 -2.50
N GLY A 66 10.27 3.27 -2.78
CA GLY A 66 11.02 2.21 -2.11
C GLY A 66 10.65 0.77 -2.49
N VAL A 67 9.58 0.56 -3.26
CA VAL A 67 9.00 -0.78 -3.54
C VAL A 67 9.10 -1.21 -5.00
N ARG A 68 9.72 -0.42 -5.85
CA ARG A 68 9.95 -0.75 -7.26
C ARG A 68 11.43 -0.65 -7.59
N GLU A 69 12.00 -1.71 -8.15
CA GLU A 69 13.45 -1.91 -8.30
C GLU A 69 13.85 -2.25 -9.73
N ASN A 70 14.94 -1.63 -10.22
CA ASN A 70 15.54 -1.98 -11.49
C ASN A 70 16.60 -3.08 -11.29
N ARG A 71 16.40 -4.23 -11.90
CA ARG A 71 17.34 -5.35 -11.94
C ARG A 71 17.85 -5.55 -13.37
N GLY A 72 19.00 -4.99 -13.67
CA GLY A 72 19.63 -5.15 -14.99
C GLY A 72 18.78 -4.65 -16.17
N GLY A 73 18.11 -3.51 -16.06
CA GLY A 73 17.25 -2.95 -17.11
C GLY A 73 15.83 -3.54 -17.16
N LYS A 74 15.48 -4.44 -16.24
CA LYS A 74 14.11 -4.92 -16.01
C LYS A 74 13.58 -4.34 -14.72
N TYR A 75 12.35 -3.85 -14.73
CA TYR A 75 11.73 -3.24 -13.56
C TYR A 75 10.80 -4.21 -12.84
N TYR A 76 10.86 -4.22 -11.52
CA TYR A 76 10.12 -5.15 -10.68
C TYR A 76 9.38 -4.40 -9.57
N THR A 77 8.18 -4.86 -9.22
CA THR A 77 7.54 -4.56 -7.96
C THR A 77 7.97 -5.59 -6.90
N LEU A 78 8.17 -5.12 -5.67
CA LEU A 78 8.63 -5.94 -4.54
C LEU A 78 7.50 -6.25 -3.55
N VAL A 79 6.27 -5.89 -3.87
CA VAL A 79 5.12 -5.96 -2.96
C VAL A 79 3.91 -6.68 -3.54
N TYR A 80 4.04 -7.28 -4.73
CA TYR A 80 2.95 -8.04 -5.36
C TYR A 80 2.57 -9.27 -4.54
N GLY A 81 1.29 -9.32 -4.13
CA GLY A 81 0.77 -10.42 -3.30
C GLY A 81 1.35 -10.47 -1.88
N GLN A 82 1.94 -9.37 -1.41
CA GLN A 82 2.57 -9.29 -0.09
C GLN A 82 2.01 -8.13 0.75
N PRO A 83 0.73 -8.18 1.15
CA PRO A 83 0.20 -7.18 2.05
C PRO A 83 0.84 -7.29 3.43
N CYS A 84 1.19 -6.13 4.02
CA CYS A 84 1.67 -5.97 5.39
C CYS A 84 0.56 -5.52 6.36
N SER A 85 -0.62 -5.20 5.82
CA SER A 85 -1.81 -4.85 6.61
C SER A 85 -3.04 -5.48 5.98
N LEU A 86 -3.89 -6.13 6.80
CA LEU A 86 -5.09 -6.83 6.36
C LEU A 86 -6.14 -6.80 7.48
N HIS A 87 -7.26 -6.12 7.24
CA HIS A 87 -8.34 -5.93 8.22
C HIS A 87 -9.71 -6.04 7.56
N VAL A 88 -10.72 -6.31 8.39
CA VAL A 88 -12.13 -6.11 8.03
C VAL A 88 -12.60 -4.84 8.72
N ASP A 89 -13.02 -3.86 7.94
CA ASP A 89 -13.44 -2.55 8.43
C ASP A 89 -14.79 -2.14 7.82
N PRO A 90 -15.57 -1.31 8.50
CA PRO A 90 -16.68 -0.61 7.86
C PRO A 90 -16.20 0.18 6.63
N ILE A 91 -17.03 0.22 5.57
CA ILE A 91 -16.68 0.93 4.34
C ILE A 91 -16.50 2.44 4.58
N GLU A 92 -17.22 3.00 5.55
CA GLU A 92 -17.13 4.40 5.95
C GLU A 92 -15.77 4.75 6.55
N LYS A 93 -15.03 3.77 7.11
CA LYS A 93 -13.64 3.96 7.54
C LYS A 93 -12.69 4.15 6.35
N LYS A 94 -13.17 3.89 5.13
CA LYS A 94 -12.45 4.15 3.88
C LYS A 94 -12.85 5.48 3.23
N PRO A 95 -13.43 6.40 3.98
CA PRO A 95 -14.36 7.47 3.65
C PRO A 95 -15.08 7.31 2.30
N LEU A 96 -15.77 6.16 2.16
CA LEU A 96 -16.72 5.88 1.11
C LEU A 96 -18.11 5.85 1.76
N PHE A 97 -18.76 7.01 1.79
CA PHE A 97 -20.01 7.20 2.53
C PHE A 97 -21.26 6.87 1.72
N HIS A 98 -21.12 6.90 0.37
CA HIS A 98 -22.24 6.70 -0.55
C HIS A 98 -22.07 5.42 -1.40
N TYR A 99 -20.91 4.80 -1.38
CA TYR A 99 -20.64 3.54 -2.07
C TYR A 99 -20.78 2.37 -1.10
N LEU A 100 -21.81 1.54 -1.29
CA LEU A 100 -22.12 0.36 -0.45
C LEU A 100 -22.21 0.70 1.06
N PRO A 101 -23.00 1.73 1.47
CA PRO A 101 -23.04 2.17 2.85
C PRO A 101 -23.46 1.04 3.80
N GLY A 102 -22.87 1.02 5.01
CA GLY A 102 -23.11 0.00 6.03
C GLY A 102 -22.43 -1.35 5.78
N SER A 103 -21.65 -1.50 4.69
CA SER A 103 -20.97 -2.76 4.38
C SER A 103 -19.60 -2.89 5.05
N GLN A 104 -19.14 -4.15 5.17
CA GLN A 104 -17.78 -4.46 5.60
C GLN A 104 -16.85 -4.56 4.37
N ALA A 105 -15.66 -4.00 4.45
CA ALA A 105 -14.63 -4.09 3.43
C ALA A 105 -13.45 -4.93 3.91
N LEU A 106 -12.97 -5.86 3.08
CA LEU A 106 -11.67 -6.47 3.27
C LEU A 106 -10.59 -5.47 2.84
N SER A 107 -9.93 -4.86 3.80
CA SER A 107 -8.97 -3.77 3.61
C SER A 107 -7.55 -4.29 3.62
N LEU A 108 -6.74 -3.92 2.63
CA LEU A 108 -5.34 -4.34 2.54
C LEU A 108 -4.40 -3.21 2.11
N ALA A 109 -3.15 -3.32 2.55
CA ALA A 109 -2.05 -2.45 2.15
C ALA A 109 -0.75 -3.22 2.02
N THR A 110 0.13 -2.71 1.17
CA THR A 110 1.54 -3.12 1.11
C THR A 110 2.45 -2.03 1.65
N ALA A 111 3.75 -2.31 1.77
CA ALA A 111 4.75 -1.30 2.07
C ALA A 111 4.81 -0.20 0.99
N GLY A 112 5.20 1.00 1.39
CA GLY A 112 5.57 2.09 0.52
C GLY A 112 4.45 3.06 0.13
N CYS A 113 4.88 4.26 -0.29
CA CYS A 113 4.02 5.34 -0.78
C CYS A 113 4.83 6.20 -1.75
N ASN A 114 4.16 6.86 -2.70
CA ASN A 114 4.79 7.85 -3.56
C ASN A 114 4.76 9.28 -2.99
N PHE A 115 4.15 9.49 -1.82
CA PHE A 115 4.26 10.70 -1.01
C PHE A 115 5.04 10.45 0.28
N SER A 116 5.55 11.53 0.89
CA SER A 116 6.23 11.55 2.18
C SER A 116 5.56 12.53 3.15
N CYS A 117 4.23 12.46 3.25
CA CYS A 117 3.43 13.38 4.06
C CYS A 117 3.91 13.42 5.51
N ARG A 118 4.22 14.63 6.04
CA ARG A 118 4.67 14.82 7.41
C ARG A 118 3.64 14.48 8.48
N PHE A 119 2.35 14.43 8.09
CA PHE A 119 1.19 14.10 8.92
C PHE A 119 0.61 12.70 8.63
N CYS A 120 1.39 11.80 8.03
CA CYS A 120 0.90 10.47 7.65
C CYS A 120 0.54 9.62 8.87
N GLN A 121 -0.72 9.20 8.98
CA GLN A 121 -1.18 8.29 10.04
C GLN A 121 -0.57 6.89 9.92
N ASN A 122 -0.30 6.45 8.70
CA ASN A 122 0.20 5.10 8.39
C ASN A 122 1.69 5.12 8.01
N TRP A 123 2.48 6.03 8.59
CA TRP A 123 3.90 6.21 8.26
C TRP A 123 4.71 4.91 8.49
N GLU A 124 4.31 4.08 9.45
CA GLU A 124 4.96 2.81 9.79
C GLU A 124 4.95 1.80 8.65
N ILE A 125 4.01 1.90 7.71
CA ILE A 125 3.96 1.04 6.52
C ILE A 125 4.24 1.82 5.24
N SER A 126 3.81 3.09 5.16
CA SER A 126 3.93 3.90 3.94
C SER A 126 5.36 4.42 3.70
N GLN A 127 6.16 4.62 4.75
CA GLN A 127 7.53 5.12 4.68
C GLN A 127 8.58 4.03 4.91
N ARG A 128 8.17 2.77 4.86
CA ARG A 128 9.03 1.61 5.06
C ARG A 128 9.28 0.84 3.76
N ARG A 129 10.41 0.14 3.74
CA ARG A 129 10.74 -0.81 2.67
C ARG A 129 10.09 -2.17 2.95
N PRO A 130 9.84 -3.00 1.93
CA PRO A 130 9.23 -4.31 2.12
C PRO A 130 10.00 -5.23 3.08
N GLU A 131 11.33 -5.08 3.13
CA GLU A 131 12.21 -5.87 4.00
C GLU A 131 12.10 -5.53 5.48
N GLU A 132 11.52 -4.38 5.79
CA GLU A 132 11.39 -3.86 7.16
C GLU A 132 10.04 -4.19 7.79
N LEU A 133 9.17 -4.88 7.05
CA LEU A 133 7.80 -5.19 7.46
C LEU A 133 7.49 -6.67 7.31
N ASP A 134 6.72 -7.19 8.24
CA ASP A 134 6.12 -8.50 8.10
C ASP A 134 4.98 -8.43 7.08
N ALA A 135 5.02 -9.31 6.08
CA ALA A 135 4.02 -9.42 5.05
C ALA A 135 3.59 -10.89 4.88
N ILE A 136 2.32 -11.10 4.56
CA ILE A 136 1.78 -12.42 4.26
C ILE A 136 1.81 -12.67 2.75
N ASP A 137 1.89 -13.93 2.33
CA ASP A 137 1.74 -14.31 0.92
C ASP A 137 0.24 -14.48 0.63
N LEU A 138 -0.34 -13.50 -0.07
CA LEU A 138 -1.77 -13.43 -0.35
C LEU A 138 -2.02 -13.05 -1.83
N PRO A 139 -1.94 -14.01 -2.76
CA PRO A 139 -2.17 -13.73 -4.18
C PRO A 139 -3.62 -13.30 -4.45
N PRO A 140 -3.93 -12.66 -5.59
CA PRO A 140 -5.26 -12.13 -5.92
C PRO A 140 -6.42 -13.11 -5.69
N GLN A 141 -6.24 -14.39 -6.06
CA GLN A 141 -7.24 -15.43 -5.85
C GLN A 141 -7.54 -15.67 -4.37
N ALA A 142 -6.52 -15.57 -3.51
CA ALA A 142 -6.68 -15.71 -2.08
C ALA A 142 -7.36 -14.49 -1.45
N VAL A 143 -7.11 -13.27 -1.97
CA VAL A 143 -7.80 -12.05 -1.54
C VAL A 143 -9.30 -12.16 -1.78
N VAL A 144 -9.71 -12.49 -3.00
CA VAL A 144 -11.13 -12.58 -3.37
C VAL A 144 -11.82 -13.71 -2.57
N ARG A 145 -11.18 -14.86 -2.43
CA ARG A 145 -11.68 -15.96 -1.60
C ARG A 145 -11.85 -15.55 -0.14
N LEU A 146 -10.87 -14.84 0.42
CA LEU A 146 -10.92 -14.37 1.80
C LEU A 146 -12.03 -13.32 2.02
N ALA A 147 -12.24 -12.40 1.08
CA ALA A 147 -13.33 -11.44 1.14
C ALA A 147 -14.70 -12.16 1.26
N ARG A 148 -14.92 -13.19 0.43
CA ARG A 148 -16.14 -14.01 0.49
C ARG A 148 -16.27 -14.76 1.82
N GLN A 149 -15.19 -15.40 2.30
CA GLN A 149 -15.18 -16.12 3.58
C GLN A 149 -15.49 -15.20 4.76
N ARG A 150 -15.01 -13.95 4.71
CA ARG A 150 -15.25 -12.92 5.72
C ARG A 150 -16.57 -12.15 5.51
N ARG A 151 -17.36 -12.52 4.50
CA ARG A 151 -18.62 -11.85 4.14
C ARG A 151 -18.42 -10.35 3.86
N CYS A 152 -17.26 -9.98 3.31
CA CYS A 152 -16.98 -8.63 2.87
C CYS A 152 -17.43 -8.48 1.42
N PRO A 153 -18.46 -7.69 1.12
CA PRO A 153 -18.93 -7.51 -0.26
C PRO A 153 -17.99 -6.67 -1.12
N VAL A 154 -16.93 -6.12 -0.56
CA VAL A 154 -15.97 -5.24 -1.23
C VAL A 154 -14.56 -5.46 -0.71
N ILE A 155 -13.56 -5.30 -1.59
CA ILE A 155 -12.13 -5.29 -1.25
C ILE A 155 -11.63 -3.84 -1.36
N ALA A 156 -10.95 -3.33 -0.32
CA ALA A 156 -10.42 -1.97 -0.28
C ALA A 156 -8.89 -1.98 -0.28
N HIS A 157 -8.29 -1.40 -1.30
CA HIS A 157 -6.87 -1.09 -1.38
C HIS A 157 -6.63 0.27 -0.74
N THR A 158 -5.94 0.32 0.43
CA THR A 158 -5.97 1.51 1.32
C THR A 158 -4.74 1.58 2.24
N TYR A 159 -4.75 2.42 3.26
CA TYR A 159 -3.78 2.68 4.33
C TYR A 159 -2.44 3.26 3.84
N SER A 160 -1.68 2.55 3.01
CA SER A 160 -0.54 3.07 2.26
C SER A 160 -1.03 3.62 0.90
N GLU A 161 -0.23 3.60 -0.14
CA GLU A 161 -0.64 4.12 -1.44
C GLU A 161 -0.84 3.01 -2.47
N PRO A 162 -2.08 2.75 -2.92
CA PRO A 162 -2.39 1.72 -3.91
C PRO A 162 -1.66 1.87 -5.25
N VAL A 163 -1.33 3.08 -5.65
CA VAL A 163 -0.57 3.33 -6.88
C VAL A 163 0.77 2.58 -6.88
N VAL A 164 1.47 2.49 -5.75
CA VAL A 164 2.80 1.86 -5.73
C VAL A 164 2.75 0.33 -5.82
N PHE A 165 1.60 -0.27 -5.50
CA PHE A 165 1.34 -1.71 -5.70
C PHE A 165 0.32 -1.99 -6.82
N PHE A 166 0.39 -1.18 -7.85
CA PHE A 166 -0.48 -1.12 -9.02
C PHE A 166 -0.86 -2.49 -9.58
N GLU A 167 0.11 -3.35 -9.86
CA GLU A 167 -0.11 -4.66 -10.47
C GLU A 167 -0.99 -5.55 -9.60
N TYR A 168 -0.80 -5.47 -8.29
CA TYR A 168 -1.60 -6.22 -7.33
C TYR A 168 -3.03 -5.70 -7.23
N VAL A 169 -3.21 -4.36 -7.21
CA VAL A 169 -4.55 -3.73 -7.29
C VAL A 169 -5.27 -4.15 -8.55
N ARG A 170 -4.61 -4.01 -9.71
CA ARG A 170 -5.16 -4.35 -11.01
C ARG A 170 -5.67 -5.78 -11.06
N ASP A 171 -4.83 -6.74 -10.68
CA ASP A 171 -5.14 -8.16 -10.80
C ASP A 171 -6.20 -8.59 -9.77
N CYS A 172 -6.18 -8.02 -8.55
CA CYS A 172 -7.27 -8.23 -7.58
C CYS A 172 -8.59 -7.65 -8.07
N ALA A 173 -8.57 -6.45 -8.66
CA ALA A 173 -9.77 -5.77 -9.13
C ALA A 173 -10.37 -6.47 -10.36
N ALA A 174 -9.54 -6.91 -11.31
CA ALA A 174 -9.99 -7.68 -12.45
C ALA A 174 -10.68 -8.98 -12.02
N LEU A 175 -10.01 -9.77 -11.19
CA LEU A 175 -10.56 -11.03 -10.67
C LEU A 175 -11.80 -10.81 -9.80
N GLY A 176 -11.76 -9.79 -8.93
CA GLY A 176 -12.90 -9.45 -8.08
C GLY A 176 -14.14 -9.08 -8.89
N ARG A 177 -13.97 -8.30 -9.96
CA ARG A 177 -15.04 -7.95 -10.89
C ARG A 177 -15.68 -9.19 -11.54
N GLU A 178 -14.86 -10.10 -12.04
CA GLU A 178 -15.33 -11.38 -12.63
C GLU A 178 -16.11 -12.23 -11.62
N GLN A 179 -15.74 -12.16 -10.35
CA GLN A 179 -16.34 -12.95 -9.28
C GLN A 179 -17.40 -12.22 -8.46
N GLY A 180 -17.82 -11.02 -8.86
CA GLY A 180 -18.86 -10.25 -8.16
C GLY A 180 -18.43 -9.66 -6.81
N VAL A 181 -17.14 -9.47 -6.57
CA VAL A 181 -16.58 -8.80 -5.40
C VAL A 181 -15.85 -7.53 -5.87
N PRO A 182 -16.54 -6.37 -5.95
CA PRO A 182 -15.92 -5.14 -6.42
C PRO A 182 -14.73 -4.75 -5.57
N ASN A 183 -13.75 -4.09 -6.21
CA ASN A 183 -12.59 -3.53 -5.55
C ASN A 183 -12.66 -2.00 -5.57
N VAL A 184 -12.22 -1.37 -4.49
CA VAL A 184 -12.15 0.08 -4.35
C VAL A 184 -10.75 0.53 -4.01
N MET A 185 -10.38 1.73 -4.45
CA MET A 185 -9.06 2.32 -4.23
C MET A 185 -9.19 3.61 -3.44
N ILE A 186 -8.46 3.70 -2.32
CA ILE A 186 -8.32 4.90 -1.50
C ILE A 186 -6.91 5.42 -1.69
N SER A 187 -6.77 6.55 -2.38
CA SER A 187 -5.49 7.02 -2.91
C SER A 187 -5.28 8.53 -2.70
N ASN A 188 -4.01 8.93 -2.67
CA ASN A 188 -3.63 10.34 -2.74
C ASN A 188 -3.79 10.95 -4.14
N GLY A 189 -4.15 10.15 -5.13
CA GLY A 189 -4.40 10.59 -6.51
C GLY A 189 -3.17 10.95 -7.33
N PHE A 190 -1.96 10.72 -6.84
CA PHE A 190 -0.73 11.05 -7.56
C PHE A 190 -0.29 9.91 -8.48
N ILE A 191 -1.02 9.74 -9.58
CA ILE A 191 -0.88 8.68 -10.58
C ILE A 191 -0.88 9.27 -11.99
N GLN A 192 -0.17 8.64 -12.92
CA GLN A 192 -0.23 9.00 -14.35
C GLN A 192 -1.56 8.56 -14.97
N LYS A 193 -1.97 9.25 -16.03
CA LYS A 193 -3.27 9.08 -16.66
C LYS A 193 -3.52 7.67 -17.20
N GLU A 194 -2.54 7.10 -17.91
CA GLU A 194 -2.72 5.76 -18.51
C GLU A 194 -2.83 4.63 -17.47
N PRO A 195 -1.96 4.52 -16.45
CA PRO A 195 -2.18 3.54 -15.38
C PRO A 195 -3.49 3.77 -14.61
N LEU A 196 -3.92 5.01 -14.41
CA LEU A 196 -5.20 5.30 -13.78
C LEU A 196 -6.38 4.75 -14.61
N ARG A 197 -6.38 5.00 -15.92
CA ARG A 197 -7.40 4.48 -16.83
C ARG A 197 -7.47 2.95 -16.84
N GLU A 198 -6.30 2.30 -16.79
CA GLU A 198 -6.24 0.84 -16.69
C GLU A 198 -6.93 0.35 -15.41
N LEU A 199 -6.65 0.97 -14.25
CA LEU A 199 -7.33 0.62 -12.99
C LEU A 199 -8.83 0.89 -13.02
N CYS A 200 -9.26 2.03 -13.57
CA CYS A 200 -10.67 2.42 -13.62
C CYS A 200 -11.56 1.41 -14.39
N ARG A 201 -10.98 0.62 -15.30
CA ARG A 201 -11.73 -0.45 -16.01
C ARG A 201 -12.19 -1.57 -15.09
N HIS A 202 -11.55 -1.74 -13.95
CA HIS A 202 -11.77 -2.86 -13.03
C HIS A 202 -12.29 -2.42 -11.66
N LEU A 203 -12.03 -1.17 -11.25
CA LEU A 203 -12.46 -0.64 -9.95
C LEU A 203 -13.95 -0.30 -9.95
N GLY A 204 -14.62 -0.60 -8.83
CA GLY A 204 -16.00 -0.18 -8.57
C GLY A 204 -16.09 1.25 -8.07
N ALA A 205 -15.12 1.67 -7.22
CA ALA A 205 -15.04 3.03 -6.73
C ALA A 205 -13.60 3.48 -6.51
N VAL A 206 -13.38 4.79 -6.58
CA VAL A 206 -12.12 5.46 -6.23
C VAL A 206 -12.42 6.57 -5.24
N LYS A 207 -11.68 6.62 -4.14
CA LYS A 207 -11.70 7.73 -3.19
C LYS A 207 -10.35 8.44 -3.26
N ILE A 208 -10.37 9.75 -3.47
CA ILE A 208 -9.18 10.59 -3.54
C ILE A 208 -9.08 11.48 -2.31
N ASP A 209 -7.91 11.43 -1.65
CA ASP A 209 -7.52 12.40 -0.62
C ASP A 209 -6.99 13.66 -1.28
N LEU A 210 -7.81 14.70 -1.37
CA LEU A 210 -7.35 16.03 -1.74
C LEU A 210 -6.77 16.71 -0.50
N LYS A 211 -5.46 16.64 -0.33
CA LYS A 211 -4.80 16.98 0.95
C LYS A 211 -4.71 18.48 1.22
N ALA A 212 -4.87 19.31 0.20
CA ALA A 212 -4.91 20.77 0.30
C ALA A 212 -5.30 21.39 -1.05
N PHE A 213 -5.53 22.71 -1.05
CA PHE A 213 -5.84 23.51 -2.25
C PHE A 213 -4.66 24.33 -2.77
N GLY A 214 -3.47 24.19 -2.17
CA GLY A 214 -2.28 24.95 -2.52
C GLY A 214 -1.09 24.10 -2.92
N GLU A 215 -0.43 24.46 -4.01
CA GLU A 215 0.79 23.79 -4.49
C GLU A 215 1.94 23.79 -3.46
N PRO A 216 2.18 24.87 -2.67
CA PRO A 216 3.22 24.87 -1.65
C PRO A 216 3.02 23.76 -0.61
N PHE A 217 1.77 23.51 -0.19
CA PHE A 217 1.47 22.45 0.77
C PHE A 217 1.83 21.06 0.21
N TYR A 218 1.44 20.80 -1.03
CA TYR A 218 1.78 19.52 -1.68
C TYR A 218 3.28 19.29 -1.77
N ARG A 219 4.03 20.32 -2.17
CA ARG A 219 5.49 20.24 -2.29
C ARG A 219 6.17 20.06 -0.94
N GLU A 220 5.78 20.86 0.07
CA GLU A 220 6.51 20.94 1.34
C GLU A 220 6.04 19.92 2.38
N GLN A 221 4.74 19.60 2.40
CA GLN A 221 4.16 18.71 3.40
C GLN A 221 3.92 17.29 2.88
N CYS A 222 3.70 17.12 1.57
CA CYS A 222 3.38 15.81 0.99
C CYS A 222 4.53 15.23 0.14
N GLY A 223 5.45 16.05 -0.35
CA GLY A 223 6.51 15.61 -1.28
C GLY A 223 5.98 15.31 -2.69
N GLY A 224 4.95 16.02 -3.15
CA GLY A 224 4.34 15.87 -4.46
C GLY A 224 3.87 17.18 -5.07
N ALA A 225 2.83 17.14 -5.92
CA ALA A 225 2.26 18.29 -6.60
C ALA A 225 0.73 18.19 -6.64
N LEU A 226 0.03 19.33 -6.55
CA LEU A 226 -1.42 19.42 -6.58
C LEU A 226 -1.99 19.11 -7.97
N LYS A 227 -1.42 19.71 -9.02
CA LYS A 227 -1.97 19.60 -10.37
C LYS A 227 -2.22 18.16 -10.83
N PRO A 228 -1.30 17.18 -10.69
CA PRO A 228 -1.56 15.80 -11.06
C PRO A 228 -2.74 15.16 -10.29
N VAL A 229 -2.95 15.55 -9.03
CA VAL A 229 -4.10 15.08 -8.25
C VAL A 229 -5.41 15.61 -8.81
N LEU A 230 -5.46 16.89 -9.20
CA LEU A 230 -6.62 17.47 -9.87
C LEU A 230 -6.88 16.80 -11.23
N ASP A 231 -5.83 16.54 -12.02
CA ASP A 231 -5.94 15.83 -13.30
C ASP A 231 -6.49 14.38 -13.08
N THR A 232 -6.12 13.74 -11.97
CA THR A 232 -6.67 12.44 -11.55
C THR A 232 -8.16 12.51 -11.28
N LEU A 233 -8.65 13.50 -10.55
CA LEU A 233 -10.09 13.70 -10.29
C LEU A 233 -10.88 13.81 -11.59
N LEU A 234 -10.40 14.62 -12.53
CA LEU A 234 -11.02 14.78 -13.85
C LEU A 234 -11.02 13.47 -14.64
N THR A 235 -9.93 12.71 -14.57
CA THR A 235 -9.80 11.42 -15.27
C THR A 235 -10.76 10.40 -14.70
N VAL A 236 -10.82 10.23 -13.37
CA VAL A 236 -11.74 9.28 -12.70
C VAL A 236 -13.18 9.60 -13.05
N ARG A 237 -13.56 10.89 -13.02
CA ARG A 237 -14.91 11.33 -13.41
C ARG A 237 -15.25 10.95 -14.87
N ALA A 238 -14.28 11.04 -15.79
CA ALA A 238 -14.49 10.68 -17.19
C ALA A 238 -14.60 9.18 -17.42
N GLU A 239 -13.85 8.36 -16.67
CA GLU A 239 -13.80 6.90 -16.79
C GLU A 239 -14.94 6.19 -16.01
N LYS A 240 -15.72 6.94 -15.23
CA LYS A 240 -16.99 6.53 -14.59
C LYS A 240 -16.96 5.46 -13.47
N PRO A 241 -15.88 5.08 -12.79
CA PRO A 241 -16.07 4.45 -11.49
C PRO A 241 -16.72 5.44 -10.51
N TRP A 242 -17.30 4.93 -9.44
CA TRP A 242 -17.78 5.80 -8.38
C TRP A 242 -16.62 6.63 -7.81
N LEU A 243 -16.81 7.94 -7.68
CA LEU A 243 -15.77 8.84 -7.15
C LEU A 243 -16.24 9.52 -5.87
N GLU A 244 -15.49 9.37 -4.79
CA GLU A 244 -15.59 10.22 -3.61
C GLU A 244 -14.31 11.02 -3.39
N VAL A 245 -14.45 12.26 -2.96
CA VAL A 245 -13.33 13.17 -2.66
C VAL A 245 -13.44 13.60 -1.21
N VAL A 246 -12.33 13.47 -0.49
CA VAL A 246 -12.22 13.95 0.90
C VAL A 246 -11.06 14.93 0.99
N VAL A 247 -11.30 16.06 1.64
CA VAL A 247 -10.33 17.13 1.87
C VAL A 247 -9.83 17.06 3.31
#